data_6d5a08adff68f1f7318886d6007b0673
#
_entry.id   6d5a08adff68f1f7318886d6007b0673
#
_cell.length_a   1.000
_cell.length_b   1.000
_cell.length_c   1.000
_cell.angle_alpha   90.00
_cell.angle_beta   90.00
_cell.angle_gamma   90.00
#
_symmetry.space_group_name_H-M   'P 1'
#
loop_
_entity.id
_entity.type
_entity.pdbx_description
1 polymer ?
#
loop_
_entity_poly.entity_id
_entity_poly.type
_entity_poly.pdbx_seq_one_letter_code
_entity_poly.pdbx_strand_id
1 'polypeptide(L)'
;FTTRRRHPRLPTRSRGLGDVYKRQEIDLSGFDYMEALYYDCGVYTGYYGPDLSEIISEDETELVYRNFMGIKHKLVKESSTLGHPSEFPVKTLEDWERIKPRYQFCEGRIPAEIKANVEKMRAAGHVIVATIPGGYDEIRVLVGDEASLLGPYTQPALLKDILDTIGQTATQVLDLLTREVPIDMLLVHEDMAGKSGPLWGPKQVEELMVPYYRRCWEVVRARGARLFNIDSDGDCTPIIANLIAGGINMFHPCEPGGNMDMAAVRRQYGKQLALEGGIDKFALMKGFAEIDAELERVVPEMVRTGGCVLGLDHRIPLGVTIENYRYYLMKLNEIIARERGA
;
A
#
# COMPACT_ATOMS: atom_id res chain seq x y z
N PHE A 1 -9.70 -0.34 6.57
CA PHE A 1 -9.98 0.93 7.28
C PHE A 1 -8.75 1.28 8.09
N THR A 2 -7.80 2.00 7.48
CA THR A 2 -6.80 2.73 8.22
C THR A 2 -7.52 3.77 9.06
N THR A 3 -7.46 3.65 10.38
CA THR A 3 -7.72 4.78 11.26
C THR A 3 -6.62 5.80 11.01
N ARG A 4 -6.74 6.55 9.91
CA ARG A 4 -6.00 7.79 9.76
C ARG A 4 -6.26 8.58 11.03
N ARG A 5 -5.22 8.82 11.84
CA ARG A 5 -5.26 9.90 12.82
C ARG A 5 -5.88 11.09 12.11
N ARG A 6 -6.83 11.73 12.77
CA ARG A 6 -7.45 12.97 12.33
C ARG A 6 -6.34 14.02 12.22
N HIS A 7 -5.62 14.03 11.08
CA HIS A 7 -5.10 15.30 10.62
C HIS A 7 -6.29 16.24 10.55
N PRO A 8 -6.15 17.52 10.98
CA PRO A 8 -7.21 18.47 10.78
C PRO A 8 -7.65 18.31 9.33
N ARG A 9 -8.89 17.86 9.15
CA ARG A 9 -9.45 17.59 7.82
C ARG A 9 -9.28 18.89 7.06
N LEU A 10 -8.40 18.93 6.08
CA LEU A 10 -8.61 19.82 4.96
C LEU A 10 -10.09 19.66 4.63
N PRO A 11 -10.88 20.73 4.55
CA PRO A 11 -12.28 20.63 4.25
C PRO A 11 -12.40 20.00 2.87
N THR A 12 -12.44 18.68 2.81
CA THR A 12 -12.80 17.92 1.62
C THR A 12 -14.31 18.10 1.40
N ARG A 13 -14.73 19.34 1.28
CA ARG A 13 -15.95 19.69 0.59
C ARG A 13 -15.61 19.89 -0.87
N SER A 14 -15.28 18.82 -1.56
CA SER A 14 -15.61 18.72 -2.97
C SER A 14 -17.14 18.77 -3.06
N ARG A 15 -17.69 19.99 -3.14
CA ARG A 15 -19.07 20.22 -3.58
C ARG A 15 -19.13 19.88 -5.05
N GLY A 16 -19.16 18.63 -5.42
CA GLY A 16 -19.25 18.22 -6.80
C GLY A 16 -19.48 16.73 -6.95
N LEU A 17 -18.65 15.92 -6.31
CA LEU A 17 -18.83 14.47 -6.34
C LEU A 17 -19.49 13.94 -5.05
N GLY A 18 -19.44 14.68 -3.94
CA GLY A 18 -20.08 14.28 -2.67
C GLY A 18 -21.60 14.38 -2.67
N ASP A 19 -22.20 15.23 -3.51
CA ASP A 19 -23.66 15.39 -3.58
C ASP A 19 -24.32 14.45 -4.61
N VAL A 20 -23.56 13.86 -5.53
CA VAL A 20 -24.05 12.83 -6.45
C VAL A 20 -24.11 11.47 -5.75
N TYR A 21 -23.29 11.25 -4.74
CA TYR A 21 -23.41 10.11 -3.85
C TYR A 21 -24.14 10.52 -2.58
N LYS A 22 -25.46 10.65 -2.66
CA LYS A 22 -26.26 10.34 -1.48
C LYS A 22 -25.76 8.97 -1.05
N ARG A 23 -25.10 8.90 0.13
CA ARG A 23 -24.82 7.63 0.78
C ARG A 23 -26.16 6.91 0.86
N GLN A 24 -26.41 6.01 -0.09
CA GLN A 24 -27.40 4.98 0.15
C GLN A 24 -26.83 4.24 1.34
N GLU A 25 -27.52 4.25 2.44
CA GLU A 25 -27.25 3.33 3.52
C GLU A 25 -27.48 1.94 2.93
N ILE A 26 -26.37 1.35 2.47
CA ILE A 26 -26.40 -0.02 1.98
C ILE A 26 -26.53 -0.87 3.25
N ASP A 27 -27.66 -1.52 3.40
CA ASP A 27 -27.84 -2.53 4.40
C ASP A 27 -26.88 -3.70 4.09
N LEU A 28 -25.79 -3.76 4.85
CA LEU A 28 -24.79 -4.84 4.79
C LEU A 28 -25.15 -5.98 5.73
N SER A 29 -26.30 -5.92 6.45
CA SER A 29 -26.78 -7.03 7.23
C SER A 29 -27.07 -8.22 6.32
N GLY A 30 -26.39 -9.33 6.54
CA GLY A 30 -26.47 -10.53 5.69
C GLY A 30 -25.35 -10.66 4.65
N PHE A 31 -24.39 -9.75 4.63
CA PHE A 31 -23.11 -9.99 3.98
C PHE A 31 -22.12 -10.56 4.99
N ASP A 32 -21.65 -11.76 4.70
CA ASP A 32 -20.52 -12.35 5.41
C ASP A 32 -19.24 -11.77 4.83
N TYR A 33 -18.89 -10.54 5.22
CA TYR A 33 -17.62 -9.93 4.83
C TYR A 33 -16.64 -10.07 6.00
N MET A 34 -15.44 -10.55 5.68
CA MET A 34 -14.32 -10.45 6.61
C MET A 34 -13.84 -9.00 6.61
N GLU A 35 -14.08 -8.29 7.70
CA GLU A 35 -13.33 -7.08 7.96
C GLU A 35 -11.87 -7.49 8.18
N ALA A 36 -10.98 -7.02 7.30
CA ALA A 36 -9.55 -7.21 7.53
C ALA A 36 -9.17 -6.44 8.79
N LEU A 37 -8.96 -7.17 9.87
CA LEU A 37 -8.66 -6.60 11.18
C LEU A 37 -7.16 -6.27 11.27
N TYR A 38 -6.70 -5.36 10.40
CA TYR A 38 -5.35 -4.82 10.47
C TYR A 38 -5.31 -3.58 11.35
N TYR A 39 -4.39 -3.53 12.29
CA TYR A 39 -4.12 -2.38 13.13
C TYR A 39 -2.69 -1.89 12.91
N ASP A 40 -2.54 -0.75 12.24
CA ASP A 40 -1.25 -0.07 12.13
C ASP A 40 -0.87 0.55 13.47
N CYS A 41 0.31 0.24 13.96
CA CYS A 41 0.85 0.78 15.21
C CYS A 41 0.98 2.31 15.20
N GLY A 42 1.05 2.94 14.01
CA GLY A 42 1.15 4.38 13.88
C GLY A 42 2.51 4.95 14.29
N VAL A 43 3.58 4.17 14.15
CA VAL A 43 4.95 4.65 14.31
C VAL A 43 5.41 5.44 13.09
N TYR A 44 6.33 6.36 13.29
CA TYR A 44 6.83 7.23 12.23
C TYR A 44 8.18 6.72 11.74
N THR A 45 8.18 5.89 10.72
CA THR A 45 9.39 5.32 10.10
C THR A 45 9.95 6.16 8.95
N GLY A 46 9.12 7.05 8.36
CA GLY A 46 9.47 7.97 7.27
C GLY A 46 9.61 9.42 7.71
N TYR A 47 9.04 10.35 6.94
CA TYR A 47 9.03 11.76 7.26
C TYR A 47 8.44 12.03 8.66
N TYR A 48 9.14 12.83 9.46
CA TYR A 48 8.70 13.27 10.78
C TYR A 48 9.03 14.76 10.99
N GLY A 49 7.99 15.57 11.04
CA GLY A 49 8.14 17.02 11.16
C GLY A 49 6.81 17.72 11.43
N PRO A 50 6.80 19.04 11.45
CA PRO A 50 5.56 19.81 11.55
C PRO A 50 4.67 19.50 10.34
N ASP A 51 3.36 19.60 10.56
CA ASP A 51 2.40 19.62 9.46
C ASP A 51 2.51 20.96 8.73
N LEU A 52 2.92 20.91 7.45
CA LEU A 52 3.08 22.06 6.57
C LEU A 52 1.90 22.24 5.61
N SER A 53 0.78 21.58 5.89
CA SER A 53 -0.42 21.62 5.04
C SER A 53 -0.97 23.06 4.95
N GLU A 54 -1.20 23.52 3.73
CA GLU A 54 -1.70 24.86 3.43
C GLU A 54 -2.55 24.84 2.14
N ILE A 55 -3.70 25.51 2.14
CA ILE A 55 -4.43 25.80 0.90
C ILE A 55 -3.86 27.10 0.33
N ILE A 56 -3.27 27.02 -0.87
CA ILE A 56 -2.68 28.17 -1.56
C ILE A 56 -3.76 28.91 -2.37
N SER A 57 -4.56 28.18 -3.12
CA SER A 57 -5.69 28.74 -3.87
C SER A 57 -6.73 27.67 -4.15
N GLU A 58 -8.00 28.11 -4.24
CA GLU A 58 -9.11 27.24 -4.58
C GLU A 58 -10.14 28.04 -5.40
N ASP A 59 -10.57 27.49 -6.53
CA ASP A 59 -11.67 27.97 -7.34
C ASP A 59 -12.64 26.83 -7.67
N GLU A 60 -13.58 27.03 -8.62
CA GLU A 60 -14.57 26.02 -9.00
C GLU A 60 -13.94 24.79 -9.66
N THR A 61 -12.82 24.94 -10.34
CA THR A 61 -12.17 23.91 -11.17
C THR A 61 -10.92 23.31 -10.53
N GLU A 62 -10.19 24.09 -9.76
CA GLU A 62 -8.87 23.70 -9.26
C GLU A 62 -8.71 23.95 -7.74
N LEU A 63 -7.91 23.08 -7.10
CA LEU A 63 -7.41 23.28 -5.75
C LEU A 63 -5.89 23.13 -5.78
N VAL A 64 -5.18 24.18 -5.35
CA VAL A 64 -3.72 24.16 -5.16
C VAL A 64 -3.43 24.20 -3.67
N TYR A 65 -2.67 23.22 -3.20
CA TYR A 65 -2.37 23.08 -1.77
C TYR A 65 -0.96 22.53 -1.55
N ARG A 66 -0.44 22.74 -0.34
CA ARG A 66 0.72 21.98 0.18
C ARG A 66 0.20 20.82 1.02
N ASN A 67 0.85 19.67 0.89
CA ASN A 67 0.59 18.55 1.80
C ASN A 67 1.35 18.74 3.13
N PHE A 68 1.23 17.76 4.03
CA PHE A 68 1.89 17.81 5.35
C PHE A 68 3.43 17.90 5.28
N MET A 69 4.06 17.51 4.16
CA MET A 69 5.49 17.65 3.91
C MET A 69 5.85 19.00 3.27
N GLY A 70 4.87 19.85 2.98
CA GLY A 70 5.06 21.12 2.27
C GLY A 70 5.17 20.99 0.74
N ILE A 71 4.96 19.80 0.18
CA ILE A 71 4.98 19.56 -1.27
C ILE A 71 3.73 20.16 -1.88
N LYS A 72 3.90 20.96 -2.94
CA LYS A 72 2.80 21.61 -3.64
C LYS A 72 2.10 20.64 -4.58
N HIS A 73 0.78 20.57 -4.44
CA HIS A 73 -0.11 19.74 -5.25
C HIS A 73 -1.12 20.62 -5.98
N LYS A 74 -1.52 20.15 -7.16
CA LYS A 74 -2.63 20.69 -7.94
C LYS A 74 -3.65 19.59 -8.17
N LEU A 75 -4.90 19.83 -7.74
CA LEU A 75 -6.05 18.97 -7.97
C LEU A 75 -6.99 19.62 -8.97
N VAL A 76 -7.32 18.94 -10.06
CA VAL A 76 -8.37 19.33 -11.00
C VAL A 76 -9.66 18.61 -10.60
N LYS A 77 -10.64 19.35 -10.06
CA LYS A 77 -11.79 18.82 -9.33
C LYS A 77 -12.71 17.89 -10.15
N GLU A 78 -12.82 18.11 -11.44
CA GLU A 78 -13.70 17.31 -12.32
C GLU A 78 -13.03 16.03 -12.85
N SER A 79 -11.71 16.00 -12.94
CA SER A 79 -10.98 14.93 -13.61
C SER A 79 -10.11 14.10 -12.68
N SER A 80 -9.88 14.53 -11.44
CA SER A 80 -8.97 13.86 -10.52
C SER A 80 -9.53 13.78 -9.10
N THR A 81 -9.30 12.65 -8.44
CA THR A 81 -9.64 12.46 -7.02
C THR A 81 -8.46 12.77 -6.09
N LEU A 82 -7.25 12.85 -6.64
CA LEU A 82 -6.01 13.15 -5.92
C LEU A 82 -5.27 14.31 -6.60
N GLY A 83 -4.67 15.18 -5.78
CA GLY A 83 -3.80 16.22 -6.29
C GLY A 83 -2.47 15.66 -6.77
N HIS A 84 -2.03 16.08 -7.93
CA HIS A 84 -0.72 15.74 -8.47
C HIS A 84 0.33 16.72 -7.94
N PRO A 85 1.50 16.25 -7.50
CA PRO A 85 2.59 17.13 -7.09
C PRO A 85 3.07 17.96 -8.29
N SER A 86 3.25 19.25 -8.06
CA SER A 86 3.71 20.21 -9.09
C SER A 86 5.12 20.75 -8.82
N GLU A 87 5.61 20.58 -7.62
CA GLU A 87 6.95 20.95 -7.20
C GLU A 87 7.51 19.86 -6.30
N PHE A 88 8.75 19.45 -6.52
CA PHE A 88 9.43 18.43 -5.73
C PHE A 88 10.54 19.07 -4.89
N PRO A 89 10.68 18.63 -3.61
CA PRO A 89 11.57 19.31 -2.68
C PRO A 89 13.06 19.01 -2.87
N VAL A 90 13.40 17.95 -3.60
CA VAL A 90 14.80 17.50 -3.78
C VAL A 90 15.16 17.46 -5.26
N LYS A 91 16.08 18.31 -5.67
CA LYS A 91 16.69 18.32 -7.01
C LYS A 91 18.17 18.00 -6.95
N THR A 92 18.80 18.31 -5.84
CA THR A 92 20.24 18.17 -5.61
C THR A 92 20.51 17.52 -4.26
N LEU A 93 21.75 17.09 -4.03
CA LEU A 93 22.20 16.61 -2.72
C LEU A 93 22.02 17.68 -1.63
N GLU A 94 22.25 18.96 -1.97
CA GLU A 94 22.07 20.06 -1.02
C GLU A 94 20.59 20.22 -0.59
N ASP A 95 19.65 20.04 -1.52
CA ASP A 95 18.21 20.06 -1.20
C ASP A 95 17.88 18.90 -0.24
N TRP A 96 18.44 17.73 -0.50
CA TRP A 96 18.25 16.57 0.37
C TRP A 96 18.83 16.83 1.77
N GLU A 97 20.02 17.36 1.91
CA GLU A 97 20.62 17.65 3.21
C GLU A 97 19.78 18.60 4.06
N ARG A 98 18.98 19.50 3.45
CA ARG A 98 18.03 20.36 4.18
C ARG A 98 16.83 19.60 4.74
N ILE A 99 16.39 18.54 4.06
CA ILE A 99 15.20 17.75 4.44
C ILE A 99 15.59 16.53 5.28
N LYS A 100 16.76 15.97 5.05
CA LYS A 100 17.30 14.76 5.70
C LYS A 100 17.09 14.71 7.21
N PRO A 101 17.21 15.80 8.01
CA PRO A 101 16.92 15.77 9.44
C PRO A 101 15.47 15.34 9.77
N ARG A 102 14.52 15.49 8.83
CA ARG A 102 13.13 15.04 8.98
C ARG A 102 12.98 13.53 8.82
N TYR A 103 13.97 12.89 8.24
CA TYR A 103 14.04 11.44 8.05
C TYR A 103 14.95 10.76 9.06
N GLN A 104 15.74 11.49 9.84
CA GLN A 104 16.62 10.94 10.86
C GLN A 104 15.84 10.56 12.13
N PHE A 105 16.37 9.59 12.86
CA PHE A 105 15.76 9.10 14.09
C PHE A 105 15.65 10.19 15.18
N CYS A 106 14.52 10.19 15.88
CA CYS A 106 14.30 10.92 17.13
C CYS A 106 13.26 10.19 18.00
N GLU A 107 13.27 10.42 19.30
CA GLU A 107 12.41 9.69 20.26
C GLU A 107 10.90 9.88 20.02
N GLY A 108 10.47 11.03 19.50
CA GLY A 108 9.06 11.32 19.22
C GLY A 108 8.41 10.47 18.12
N ARG A 109 9.18 9.58 17.44
CA ARG A 109 8.69 8.73 16.37
C ARG A 109 7.84 7.55 16.86
N ILE A 110 7.88 7.23 18.14
CA ILE A 110 7.10 6.17 18.77
C ILE A 110 6.11 6.82 19.73
N PRO A 111 4.78 6.73 19.48
CA PRO A 111 3.78 7.27 20.37
C PRO A 111 3.83 6.62 21.76
N ALA A 112 3.71 7.42 22.81
CA ALA A 112 3.80 6.93 24.19
C ALA A 112 2.72 5.88 24.53
N GLU A 113 1.52 6.01 23.92
CA GLU A 113 0.38 5.13 24.16
C GLU A 113 0.39 3.83 23.33
N ILE A 114 1.46 3.58 22.54
CA ILE A 114 1.48 2.49 21.57
C ILE A 114 1.24 1.12 22.19
N LYS A 115 1.83 0.86 23.36
CA LYS A 115 1.70 -0.43 24.06
C LYS A 115 0.26 -0.71 24.43
N ALA A 116 -0.41 0.23 25.08
CA ALA A 116 -1.81 0.07 25.49
C ALA A 116 -2.75 -0.09 24.28
N ASN A 117 -2.49 0.66 23.19
CA ASN A 117 -3.28 0.56 21.97
C ASN A 117 -3.10 -0.80 21.29
N VAL A 118 -1.86 -1.29 21.17
CA VAL A 118 -1.57 -2.60 20.56
C VAL A 118 -2.18 -3.73 21.39
N GLU A 119 -2.01 -3.71 22.71
CA GLU A 119 -2.61 -4.71 23.61
C GLU A 119 -4.14 -4.78 23.44
N LYS A 120 -4.81 -3.62 23.40
CA LYS A 120 -6.24 -3.51 23.17
C LYS A 120 -6.67 -4.11 21.83
N MET A 121 -5.97 -3.74 20.74
CA MET A 121 -6.34 -4.19 19.39
C MET A 121 -6.02 -5.67 19.18
N ARG A 122 -4.93 -6.16 19.76
CA ARG A 122 -4.61 -7.60 19.75
C ARG A 122 -5.65 -8.42 20.51
N ALA A 123 -6.12 -7.95 21.67
CA ALA A 123 -7.19 -8.59 22.42
C ALA A 123 -8.51 -8.62 21.65
N ALA A 124 -8.74 -7.67 20.75
CA ALA A 124 -9.87 -7.62 19.82
C ALA A 124 -9.67 -8.49 18.56
N GLY A 125 -8.54 -9.22 18.44
CA GLY A 125 -8.27 -10.12 17.32
C GLY A 125 -7.62 -9.48 16.10
N HIS A 126 -7.09 -8.25 16.21
CA HIS A 126 -6.43 -7.59 15.09
C HIS A 126 -5.02 -8.12 14.83
N VAL A 127 -4.66 -8.17 13.55
CA VAL A 127 -3.28 -8.33 13.09
C VAL A 127 -2.54 -7.01 13.30
N ILE A 128 -1.45 -7.05 14.04
CA ILE A 128 -0.68 -5.85 14.38
C ILE A 128 0.35 -5.58 13.30
N VAL A 129 0.27 -4.40 12.71
CA VAL A 129 1.06 -4.00 11.54
C VAL A 129 1.96 -2.81 11.90
N ALA A 130 3.20 -2.86 11.44
CA ALA A 130 4.06 -1.67 11.37
C ALA A 130 4.34 -1.36 9.90
N THR A 131 4.32 -0.08 9.55
CA THR A 131 4.52 0.37 8.16
C THR A 131 5.86 1.06 8.01
N ILE A 132 6.55 0.80 6.89
CA ILE A 132 7.75 1.53 6.47
C ILE A 132 7.48 2.31 5.18
N PRO A 133 8.22 3.39 4.89
CA PRO A 133 8.13 4.09 3.62
C PRO A 133 8.45 3.16 2.45
N GLY A 134 7.83 3.39 1.31
CA GLY A 134 8.23 2.77 0.06
C GLY A 134 9.63 3.21 -0.35
N GLY A 135 10.45 2.31 -0.87
CA GLY A 135 11.77 2.67 -1.34
C GLY A 135 11.71 3.52 -2.61
N TYR A 136 10.94 3.07 -3.60
CA TYR A 136 10.70 3.82 -4.82
C TYR A 136 9.73 4.98 -4.59
N ASP A 137 8.62 4.73 -3.89
CA ASP A 137 7.57 5.73 -3.65
C ASP A 137 8.09 6.96 -2.91
N GLU A 138 8.88 6.77 -1.85
CA GLU A 138 9.43 7.90 -1.11
C GLU A 138 10.43 8.71 -1.95
N ILE A 139 11.25 8.03 -2.77
CA ILE A 139 12.12 8.71 -3.73
C ILE A 139 11.28 9.51 -4.72
N ARG A 140 10.25 8.92 -5.32
CA ARG A 140 9.36 9.59 -6.28
C ARG A 140 8.72 10.84 -5.68
N VAL A 141 8.25 10.75 -4.45
CA VAL A 141 7.66 11.88 -3.72
C VAL A 141 8.68 13.00 -3.49
N LEU A 142 9.94 12.66 -3.23
CA LEU A 142 11.00 13.63 -2.97
C LEU A 142 11.55 14.28 -4.22
N VAL A 143 11.84 13.49 -5.27
CA VAL A 143 12.58 13.99 -6.45
C VAL A 143 11.72 14.14 -7.70
N GLY A 144 10.51 13.57 -7.72
CA GLY A 144 9.58 13.56 -8.86
C GLY A 144 9.73 12.36 -9.77
N ASP A 145 8.74 12.18 -10.66
CA ASP A 145 8.64 10.99 -11.51
C ASP A 145 9.84 10.82 -12.44
N GLU A 146 10.20 11.86 -13.21
CA GLU A 146 11.32 11.77 -14.15
C GLU A 146 12.65 11.53 -13.43
N ALA A 147 12.92 12.28 -12.36
CA ALA A 147 14.17 12.17 -11.62
C ALA A 147 14.25 10.83 -10.86
N SER A 148 13.14 10.25 -10.40
CA SER A 148 13.13 8.91 -9.79
C SER A 148 13.47 7.80 -10.80
N LEU A 149 12.98 7.92 -12.04
CA LEU A 149 13.26 6.95 -13.11
C LEU A 149 14.70 7.01 -13.60
N LEU A 150 15.23 8.23 -13.80
CA LEU A 150 16.59 8.45 -14.29
C LEU A 150 17.66 8.43 -13.19
N GLY A 151 17.25 8.66 -11.95
CA GLY A 151 18.12 8.80 -10.78
C GLY A 151 19.11 7.66 -10.54
N PRO A 152 18.74 6.38 -10.72
CA PRO A 152 19.69 5.28 -10.62
C PRO A 152 20.91 5.40 -11.55
N TYR A 153 20.78 6.14 -12.64
CA TYR A 153 21.83 6.35 -13.63
C TYR A 153 22.50 7.71 -13.51
N THR A 154 21.77 8.75 -13.13
CA THR A 154 22.25 10.15 -13.12
C THR A 154 22.67 10.62 -11.74
N GLN A 155 22.03 10.16 -10.68
CA GLN A 155 22.26 10.56 -9.29
C GLN A 155 22.21 9.36 -8.31
N PRO A 156 22.91 8.24 -8.57
CA PRO A 156 22.81 7.04 -7.74
C PRO A 156 23.22 7.27 -6.28
N ALA A 157 24.18 8.18 -6.04
CA ALA A 157 24.63 8.52 -4.69
C ALA A 157 23.54 9.22 -3.88
N LEU A 158 22.76 10.11 -4.50
CA LEU A 158 21.62 10.78 -3.84
C LEU A 158 20.54 9.77 -3.44
N LEU A 159 20.12 8.91 -4.39
CA LEU A 159 19.08 7.93 -4.12
C LEU A 159 19.52 6.94 -3.03
N LYS A 160 20.78 6.53 -3.07
CA LYS A 160 21.35 5.66 -2.05
C LYS A 160 21.36 6.31 -0.68
N ASP A 161 21.75 7.58 -0.57
CA ASP A 161 21.77 8.29 0.72
C ASP A 161 20.35 8.50 1.29
N ILE A 162 19.36 8.76 0.43
CA ILE A 162 17.95 8.81 0.81
C ILE A 162 17.54 7.46 1.42
N LEU A 163 17.72 6.36 0.71
CA LEU A 163 17.31 5.03 1.16
C LEU A 163 18.09 4.56 2.40
N ASP A 164 19.37 4.85 2.48
CA ASP A 164 20.17 4.52 3.67
C ASP A 164 19.68 5.29 4.90
N THR A 165 19.35 6.57 4.76
CA THR A 165 18.84 7.40 5.85
C THR A 165 17.48 6.89 6.33
N ILE A 166 16.55 6.65 5.42
CA ILE A 166 15.23 6.12 5.73
C ILE A 166 15.35 4.73 6.37
N GLY A 167 16.16 3.85 5.76
CA GLY A 167 16.36 2.50 6.26
C GLY A 167 17.01 2.44 7.65
N GLN A 168 17.96 3.31 7.94
CA GLN A 168 18.54 3.42 9.29
C GLN A 168 17.49 3.84 10.31
N THR A 169 16.70 4.85 10.00
CA THR A 169 15.64 5.34 10.88
C THR A 169 14.54 4.31 11.07
N ALA A 170 14.04 3.71 9.99
CA ALA A 170 13.02 2.66 10.07
C ALA A 170 13.51 1.49 10.93
N THR A 171 14.76 1.05 10.73
CA THR A 171 15.37 -0.03 11.52
C THR A 171 15.43 0.31 13.01
N GLN A 172 15.84 1.54 13.38
CA GLN A 172 15.91 1.97 14.78
C GLN A 172 14.51 2.06 15.42
N VAL A 173 13.53 2.63 14.69
CA VAL A 173 12.13 2.71 15.16
C VAL A 173 11.56 1.31 15.36
N LEU A 174 11.75 0.40 14.40
CA LEU A 174 11.26 -0.97 14.46
C LEU A 174 11.93 -1.79 15.57
N ASP A 175 13.23 -1.60 15.80
CA ASP A 175 13.92 -2.29 16.90
C ASP A 175 13.38 -1.84 18.25
N LEU A 176 13.20 -0.55 18.49
CA LEU A 176 12.62 -0.03 19.73
C LEU A 176 11.16 -0.44 19.89
N LEU A 177 10.35 -0.33 18.83
CA LEU A 177 8.95 -0.75 18.84
C LEU A 177 8.82 -2.21 19.27
N THR A 178 9.56 -3.10 18.62
CA THR A 178 9.41 -4.55 18.81
C THR A 178 10.02 -5.08 20.12
N ARG A 179 10.73 -4.25 20.88
CA ARG A 179 11.09 -4.54 22.28
C ARG A 179 9.88 -4.40 23.21
N GLU A 180 8.95 -3.51 22.90
CA GLU A 180 7.81 -3.18 23.74
C GLU A 180 6.54 -3.92 23.34
N VAL A 181 6.31 -4.09 22.02
CA VAL A 181 5.12 -4.70 21.49
C VAL A 181 5.44 -5.68 20.35
N PRO A 182 4.80 -6.87 20.31
CA PRO A 182 4.94 -7.77 19.19
C PRO A 182 4.16 -7.22 17.99
N ILE A 183 4.74 -7.31 16.80
CA ILE A 183 4.07 -7.07 15.52
C ILE A 183 3.94 -8.38 14.74
N ASP A 184 2.89 -8.50 13.94
CA ASP A 184 2.61 -9.69 13.15
C ASP A 184 3.07 -9.52 11.71
N MET A 185 2.97 -8.28 11.19
CA MET A 185 3.25 -7.95 9.80
C MET A 185 4.00 -6.62 9.65
N LEU A 186 5.02 -6.60 8.81
CA LEU A 186 5.60 -5.40 8.24
C LEU A 186 4.89 -5.09 6.93
N LEU A 187 4.55 -3.83 6.69
CA LEU A 187 3.88 -3.38 5.47
C LEU A 187 4.70 -2.29 4.79
N VAL A 188 4.79 -2.36 3.47
CA VAL A 188 5.31 -1.28 2.62
C VAL A 188 4.36 -1.04 1.45
N HIS A 189 4.06 0.23 1.19
CA HIS A 189 3.35 0.67 -0.01
C HIS A 189 4.36 1.14 -1.05
N GLU A 190 4.20 0.63 -2.29
CA GLU A 190 5.10 0.89 -3.41
C GLU A 190 4.33 0.95 -4.72
N ASP A 191 4.14 2.10 -5.29
CA ASP A 191 3.61 2.24 -6.65
C ASP A 191 4.75 2.19 -7.68
N MET A 192 5.37 1.03 -7.83
CA MET A 192 6.61 0.88 -8.59
C MET A 192 6.46 0.16 -9.94
N ALA A 193 5.24 -0.08 -10.37
CA ALA A 193 4.98 -0.69 -11.67
C ALA A 193 3.75 -0.08 -12.36
N GLY A 194 3.76 -0.11 -13.66
CA GLY A 194 2.60 0.14 -14.51
C GLY A 194 2.17 -1.12 -15.26
N LYS A 195 1.19 -1.00 -16.14
CA LYS A 195 0.72 -2.11 -16.96
C LYS A 195 1.81 -2.74 -17.85
N SER A 196 2.83 -1.97 -18.20
CA SER A 196 3.93 -2.41 -19.07
C SER A 196 5.12 -2.99 -18.32
N GLY A 197 5.03 -3.11 -17.00
CA GLY A 197 6.10 -3.63 -16.15
C GLY A 197 6.60 -2.62 -15.11
N PRO A 198 7.64 -2.99 -14.35
CA PRO A 198 8.15 -2.19 -13.26
C PRO A 198 8.89 -0.94 -13.76
N LEU A 199 8.81 0.13 -12.98
CA LEU A 199 9.47 1.41 -13.23
C LEU A 199 10.98 1.33 -12.96
N TRP A 200 11.38 0.54 -11.98
CA TRP A 200 12.77 0.11 -11.79
C TRP A 200 12.91 -1.37 -12.15
N GLY A 201 13.87 -1.67 -13.02
CA GLY A 201 14.16 -3.04 -13.42
C GLY A 201 14.80 -3.87 -12.30
N PRO A 202 14.94 -5.21 -12.51
CA PRO A 202 15.50 -6.11 -11.50
C PRO A 202 16.82 -5.66 -10.90
N LYS A 203 17.72 -5.09 -11.70
CA LYS A 203 19.03 -4.62 -11.23
C LYS A 203 18.90 -3.47 -10.23
N GLN A 204 18.08 -2.46 -10.52
CA GLN A 204 17.87 -1.31 -9.64
C GLN A 204 17.17 -1.73 -8.35
N VAL A 205 16.19 -2.62 -8.43
CA VAL A 205 15.51 -3.18 -7.24
C VAL A 205 16.52 -3.95 -6.38
N GLU A 206 17.38 -4.77 -6.97
CA GLU A 206 18.42 -5.53 -6.25
C GLU A 206 19.43 -4.62 -5.55
N GLU A 207 19.91 -3.58 -6.26
CA GLU A 207 20.96 -2.70 -5.76
C GLU A 207 20.45 -1.69 -4.71
N LEU A 208 19.23 -1.19 -4.86
CA LEU A 208 18.71 -0.09 -4.05
C LEU A 208 17.68 -0.54 -3.00
N MET A 209 16.69 -1.36 -3.40
CA MET A 209 15.56 -1.69 -2.54
C MET A 209 15.81 -2.92 -1.66
N VAL A 210 16.42 -3.97 -2.21
CA VAL A 210 16.69 -5.21 -1.46
C VAL A 210 17.48 -4.97 -0.17
N PRO A 211 18.56 -4.16 -0.13
CA PRO A 211 19.27 -3.87 1.11
C PRO A 211 18.41 -3.13 2.15
N TYR A 212 17.56 -2.19 1.69
CA TYR A 212 16.65 -1.43 2.52
C TYR A 212 15.60 -2.34 3.16
N TYR A 213 14.89 -3.14 2.37
CA TYR A 213 13.86 -4.04 2.86
C TYR A 213 14.40 -5.12 3.79
N ARG A 214 15.50 -5.75 3.40
CA ARG A 214 16.13 -6.80 4.20
C ARG A 214 16.50 -6.31 5.59
N ARG A 215 17.11 -5.14 5.69
CA ARG A 215 17.47 -4.51 6.97
C ARG A 215 16.27 -4.33 7.89
N CYS A 216 15.15 -3.80 7.38
CA CYS A 216 13.93 -3.61 8.15
C CYS A 216 13.29 -4.95 8.54
N TRP A 217 13.25 -5.90 7.58
CA TRP A 217 12.64 -7.20 7.78
C TRP A 217 13.38 -8.05 8.83
N GLU A 218 14.68 -8.07 8.80
CA GLU A 218 15.50 -8.84 9.74
C GLU A 218 15.23 -8.45 11.20
N VAL A 219 15.04 -7.16 11.48
CA VAL A 219 14.71 -6.68 12.83
C VAL A 219 13.37 -7.23 13.32
N VAL A 220 12.32 -7.05 12.54
CA VAL A 220 10.97 -7.45 12.98
C VAL A 220 10.79 -8.97 12.96
N ARG A 221 11.39 -9.65 11.99
CA ARG A 221 11.39 -11.11 11.91
C ARG A 221 12.07 -11.76 13.11
N ALA A 222 13.20 -11.22 13.55
CA ALA A 222 13.92 -11.70 14.72
C ALA A 222 13.08 -11.60 16.01
N ARG A 223 12.05 -10.74 16.02
CA ARG A 223 11.11 -10.52 17.11
C ARG A 223 9.74 -11.18 16.91
N GLY A 224 9.59 -12.03 15.87
CA GLY A 224 8.42 -12.89 15.67
C GLY A 224 7.44 -12.44 14.60
N ALA A 225 7.67 -11.33 13.89
CA ALA A 225 6.88 -10.99 12.72
C ALA A 225 6.96 -12.09 11.65
N ARG A 226 5.84 -12.41 11.03
CA ARG A 226 5.73 -13.52 10.07
C ARG A 226 5.50 -13.06 8.64
N LEU A 227 4.89 -11.89 8.45
CA LEU A 227 4.52 -11.36 7.16
C LEU A 227 5.26 -10.05 6.87
N PHE A 228 5.79 -9.94 5.67
CA PHE A 228 6.25 -8.70 5.10
C PHE A 228 5.46 -8.49 3.80
N ASN A 229 4.44 -7.65 3.88
CA ASN A 229 3.53 -7.37 2.78
C ASN A 229 4.01 -6.16 1.98
N ILE A 230 4.01 -6.30 0.66
CA ILE A 230 4.16 -5.18 -0.26
C ILE A 230 2.81 -4.92 -0.93
N ASP A 231 2.39 -3.66 -0.94
CA ASP A 231 1.25 -3.15 -1.68
C ASP A 231 1.77 -2.40 -2.91
N SER A 232 1.63 -3.00 -4.10
CA SER A 232 2.12 -2.41 -5.35
C SER A 232 1.20 -2.76 -6.51
N ASP A 233 0.71 -1.74 -7.16
CA ASP A 233 -0.09 -1.85 -8.39
C ASP A 233 0.78 -2.19 -9.61
N GLY A 234 0.12 -2.57 -10.71
CA GLY A 234 0.75 -2.85 -11.99
C GLY A 234 1.46 -4.20 -12.09
N ASP A 235 2.21 -4.41 -13.16
CA ASP A 235 2.93 -5.67 -13.43
C ASP A 235 4.29 -5.71 -12.75
N CYS A 236 4.31 -6.22 -11.53
CA CYS A 236 5.53 -6.47 -10.77
C CYS A 236 6.19 -7.84 -11.09
N THR A 237 5.63 -8.64 -11.99
CA THR A 237 6.12 -10.00 -12.29
C THR A 237 7.64 -10.07 -12.53
N PRO A 238 8.27 -9.15 -13.27
CA PRO A 238 9.72 -9.20 -13.52
C PRO A 238 10.61 -9.02 -12.29
N ILE A 239 10.08 -8.45 -11.21
CA ILE A 239 10.85 -8.08 -10.01
C ILE A 239 10.45 -8.87 -8.75
N ILE A 240 9.44 -9.73 -8.81
CA ILE A 240 8.98 -10.52 -7.64
C ILE A 240 10.13 -11.28 -6.98
N ALA A 241 11.03 -11.88 -7.77
CA ALA A 241 12.18 -12.62 -7.23
C ALA A 241 13.11 -11.72 -6.40
N ASN A 242 13.33 -10.47 -6.84
CA ASN A 242 14.14 -9.48 -6.10
C ASN A 242 13.41 -9.03 -4.82
N LEU A 243 12.09 -8.83 -4.88
CA LEU A 243 11.28 -8.47 -3.72
C LEU A 243 11.35 -9.59 -2.65
N ILE A 244 11.23 -10.86 -3.05
CA ILE A 244 11.42 -12.01 -2.16
C ILE A 244 12.83 -12.02 -1.57
N ALA A 245 13.86 -11.72 -2.34
CA ALA A 245 15.23 -11.60 -1.85
C ALA A 245 15.39 -10.46 -0.83
N GLY A 246 14.55 -9.42 -0.90
CA GLY A 246 14.43 -8.35 0.10
C GLY A 246 13.72 -8.76 1.38
N GLY A 247 13.06 -9.92 1.38
CA GLY A 247 12.30 -10.44 2.54
C GLY A 247 10.79 -10.36 2.38
N ILE A 248 10.27 -9.75 1.30
CA ILE A 248 8.84 -9.74 0.99
C ILE A 248 8.35 -11.19 0.86
N ASN A 249 7.30 -11.52 1.60
CA ASN A 249 6.66 -12.83 1.59
C ASN A 249 5.13 -12.78 1.49
N MET A 250 4.59 -11.57 1.27
CA MET A 250 3.19 -11.32 0.96
C MET A 250 3.08 -10.20 -0.08
N PHE A 251 2.20 -10.35 -1.06
CA PHE A 251 2.01 -9.41 -2.16
C PHE A 251 0.54 -9.04 -2.32
N HIS A 252 0.25 -7.76 -2.41
CA HIS A 252 -1.04 -7.14 -2.63
C HIS A 252 -0.90 -6.05 -3.72
N PRO A 253 -1.89 -5.83 -4.62
CA PRO A 253 -3.20 -6.53 -4.70
C PRO A 253 -3.26 -7.64 -5.76
N CYS A 254 -2.18 -8.03 -6.42
CA CYS A 254 -2.18 -8.93 -7.59
C CYS A 254 -3.19 -8.46 -8.66
N GLU A 255 -3.03 -7.25 -9.16
CA GLU A 255 -3.99 -6.54 -10.02
C GLU A 255 -4.08 -7.15 -11.43
N PRO A 256 -5.21 -7.80 -11.84
CA PRO A 256 -5.35 -8.35 -13.19
C PRO A 256 -5.32 -7.28 -14.28
N GLY A 257 -5.87 -6.09 -14.00
CA GLY A 257 -5.80 -4.93 -14.88
C GLY A 257 -4.38 -4.44 -15.17
N GLY A 258 -3.45 -4.69 -14.23
CA GLY A 258 -2.03 -4.45 -14.34
C GLY A 258 -1.22 -5.63 -14.89
N ASN A 259 -1.87 -6.65 -15.46
CA ASN A 259 -1.25 -7.89 -15.96
C ASN A 259 -0.69 -8.85 -14.87
N MET A 260 -1.05 -8.66 -13.61
CA MET A 260 -0.71 -9.60 -12.55
C MET A 260 -1.72 -10.75 -12.51
N ASP A 261 -1.30 -11.97 -12.85
CA ASP A 261 -2.12 -13.17 -12.69
C ASP A 261 -1.75 -13.89 -11.38
N MET A 262 -2.63 -13.77 -10.38
CA MET A 262 -2.45 -14.38 -9.06
C MET A 262 -2.19 -15.89 -9.13
N ALA A 263 -2.87 -16.61 -10.03
CA ALA A 263 -2.69 -18.05 -10.23
C ALA A 263 -1.31 -18.34 -10.84
N ALA A 264 -0.86 -17.56 -11.83
CA ALA A 264 0.48 -17.72 -12.40
C ALA A 264 1.58 -17.43 -11.37
N VAL A 265 1.44 -16.37 -10.58
CA VAL A 265 2.36 -16.06 -9.46
C VAL A 265 2.40 -17.21 -8.45
N ARG A 266 1.24 -17.78 -8.09
CA ARG A 266 1.15 -18.95 -7.20
C ARG A 266 1.89 -20.16 -7.77
N ARG A 267 1.71 -20.46 -9.06
CA ARG A 267 2.41 -21.59 -9.71
C ARG A 267 3.93 -21.40 -9.72
N GLN A 268 4.40 -20.17 -9.93
CA GLN A 268 5.82 -19.86 -10.00
C GLN A 268 6.51 -19.84 -8.64
N TYR A 269 5.91 -19.22 -7.62
CA TYR A 269 6.56 -18.97 -6.33
C TYR A 269 6.03 -19.86 -5.19
N GLY A 270 4.96 -20.64 -5.44
CA GLY A 270 4.39 -21.55 -4.45
C GLY A 270 3.98 -20.82 -3.18
N LYS A 271 4.33 -21.41 -2.03
CA LYS A 271 4.02 -20.86 -0.70
C LYS A 271 5.10 -19.92 -0.15
N GLN A 272 6.13 -19.59 -0.92
CA GLN A 272 7.11 -18.57 -0.53
C GLN A 272 6.49 -17.18 -0.49
N LEU A 273 5.40 -16.97 -1.25
CA LEU A 273 4.69 -15.71 -1.34
C LEU A 273 3.22 -15.92 -1.02
N ALA A 274 2.75 -15.33 0.07
CA ALA A 274 1.32 -15.16 0.30
C ALA A 274 0.77 -14.11 -0.66
N LEU A 275 -0.49 -14.24 -1.06
CA LEU A 275 -1.10 -13.39 -2.08
C LEU A 275 -2.42 -12.82 -1.56
N GLU A 276 -2.70 -11.54 -1.88
CA GLU A 276 -3.94 -10.89 -1.51
C GLU A 276 -4.57 -10.20 -2.72
N GLY A 277 -5.92 -10.18 -2.79
CA GLY A 277 -6.66 -9.58 -3.89
C GLY A 277 -6.92 -10.56 -5.04
N GLY A 278 -6.45 -10.22 -6.22
CA GLY A 278 -6.38 -11.07 -7.43
C GLY A 278 -7.67 -11.23 -8.23
N ILE A 279 -8.81 -10.70 -7.77
CA ILE A 279 -10.10 -10.75 -8.48
C ILE A 279 -10.35 -9.38 -9.14
N ASP A 280 -10.52 -9.39 -10.47
CA ASP A 280 -10.75 -8.18 -11.26
C ASP A 280 -12.05 -7.47 -10.85
N LYS A 281 -11.91 -6.29 -10.23
CA LYS A 281 -13.03 -5.42 -9.86
C LYS A 281 -13.95 -5.08 -11.04
N PHE A 282 -13.40 -5.00 -12.26
CA PHE A 282 -14.18 -4.65 -13.45
C PHE A 282 -15.06 -5.80 -13.96
N ALA A 283 -14.83 -7.03 -13.56
CA ALA A 283 -15.76 -8.12 -13.85
C ALA A 283 -17.14 -7.87 -13.26
N LEU A 284 -17.22 -7.21 -12.10
CA LEU A 284 -18.47 -6.87 -11.42
C LEU A 284 -19.32 -5.84 -12.17
N MET A 285 -18.71 -5.05 -13.07
CA MET A 285 -19.45 -4.08 -13.89
C MET A 285 -20.16 -4.71 -15.08
N LYS A 286 -19.75 -5.92 -15.50
CA LYS A 286 -20.21 -6.54 -16.74
C LYS A 286 -21.47 -7.37 -16.53
N GLY A 287 -21.46 -8.33 -15.62
CA GLY A 287 -22.60 -9.18 -15.33
C GLY A 287 -22.22 -10.52 -14.70
N PHE A 288 -23.20 -11.40 -14.49
CA PHE A 288 -23.00 -12.65 -13.76
C PHE A 288 -22.06 -13.61 -14.47
N ALA A 289 -22.14 -13.68 -15.80
CA ALA A 289 -21.27 -14.59 -16.58
C ALA A 289 -19.79 -14.21 -16.47
N GLU A 290 -19.48 -12.91 -16.49
CA GLU A 290 -18.12 -12.42 -16.35
C GLU A 290 -17.62 -12.54 -14.90
N ILE A 291 -18.51 -12.40 -13.91
CA ILE A 291 -18.19 -12.68 -12.50
C ILE A 291 -17.85 -14.17 -12.33
N ASP A 292 -18.67 -15.07 -12.89
CA ASP A 292 -18.41 -16.51 -12.84
C ASP A 292 -17.06 -16.86 -13.48
N ALA A 293 -16.80 -16.35 -14.67
CA ALA A 293 -15.56 -16.61 -15.41
C ALA A 293 -14.32 -16.13 -14.60
N GLU A 294 -14.40 -14.96 -14.01
CA GLU A 294 -13.31 -14.39 -13.21
C GLU A 294 -13.07 -15.19 -11.92
N LEU A 295 -14.13 -15.55 -11.21
CA LEU A 295 -14.02 -16.35 -9.99
C LEU A 295 -13.47 -17.76 -10.28
N GLU A 296 -13.94 -18.43 -11.33
CA GLU A 296 -13.43 -19.75 -11.73
C GLU A 296 -11.96 -19.71 -12.20
N ARG A 297 -11.49 -18.57 -12.70
CA ARG A 297 -10.09 -18.39 -13.10
C ARG A 297 -9.13 -18.42 -11.91
N VAL A 298 -9.53 -17.84 -10.76
CA VAL A 298 -8.62 -17.57 -9.63
C VAL A 298 -8.91 -18.46 -8.43
N VAL A 299 -10.18 -18.51 -7.99
CA VAL A 299 -10.56 -19.00 -6.66
C VAL A 299 -10.21 -20.49 -6.46
N PRO A 300 -10.48 -21.41 -7.40
CA PRO A 300 -10.23 -22.84 -7.19
C PRO A 300 -8.77 -23.14 -6.86
N GLU A 301 -7.83 -22.57 -7.60
CA GLU A 301 -6.40 -22.81 -7.39
C GLU A 301 -5.94 -22.24 -6.06
N MET A 302 -6.42 -21.03 -5.71
CA MET A 302 -6.07 -20.37 -4.46
C MET A 302 -6.61 -21.12 -3.23
N VAL A 303 -7.83 -21.61 -3.29
CA VAL A 303 -8.42 -22.40 -2.18
C VAL A 303 -7.65 -23.71 -1.98
N ARG A 304 -7.33 -24.43 -3.06
CA ARG A 304 -6.57 -25.68 -2.98
C ARG A 304 -5.16 -25.50 -2.45
N THR A 305 -4.49 -24.41 -2.84
CA THR A 305 -3.10 -24.17 -2.45
C THR A 305 -2.98 -23.44 -1.11
N GLY A 306 -3.97 -22.64 -0.73
CA GLY A 306 -3.95 -21.81 0.49
C GLY A 306 -2.91 -20.69 0.44
N GLY A 307 -2.68 -20.03 1.57
CA GLY A 307 -1.73 -18.91 1.67
C GLY A 307 -2.15 -17.68 0.87
N CYS A 308 -3.45 -17.38 0.90
CA CYS A 308 -4.01 -16.22 0.21
C CYS A 308 -5.17 -15.60 0.99
N VAL A 309 -5.42 -14.33 0.73
CA VAL A 309 -6.62 -13.58 1.09
C VAL A 309 -7.32 -13.19 -0.20
N LEU A 310 -8.42 -13.87 -0.51
CA LEU A 310 -9.18 -13.62 -1.73
C LEU A 310 -10.05 -12.37 -1.58
N GLY A 311 -9.97 -11.48 -2.53
CA GLY A 311 -10.75 -10.25 -2.60
C GLY A 311 -10.64 -9.60 -3.97
N LEU A 312 -11.41 -8.53 -4.17
CA LEU A 312 -11.19 -7.67 -5.32
C LEU A 312 -9.80 -7.03 -5.23
N ASP A 313 -9.16 -6.85 -6.37
CA ASP A 313 -7.87 -6.19 -6.48
C ASP A 313 -7.90 -4.77 -5.89
N HIS A 314 -9.01 -4.05 -6.06
CA HIS A 314 -9.18 -2.69 -5.54
C HIS A 314 -10.61 -2.43 -5.07
N ARG A 315 -10.89 -1.16 -4.78
CA ARG A 315 -12.23 -0.66 -4.42
C ARG A 315 -13.23 -0.97 -5.52
N ILE A 316 -14.47 -1.22 -5.12
CA ILE A 316 -15.59 -1.43 -6.04
C ILE A 316 -15.73 -0.18 -6.95
N PRO A 317 -15.63 -0.32 -8.29
CA PRO A 317 -15.73 0.80 -9.19
C PRO A 317 -17.17 1.31 -9.32
N LEU A 318 -17.28 2.55 -9.77
CA LEU A 318 -18.57 3.13 -10.13
C LEU A 318 -19.26 2.29 -11.21
N GLY A 319 -20.58 2.14 -11.10
CA GLY A 319 -21.37 1.37 -12.05
C GLY A 319 -21.59 -0.09 -11.69
N VAL A 320 -20.91 -0.59 -10.66
CA VAL A 320 -21.25 -1.91 -10.09
C VAL A 320 -22.58 -1.82 -9.37
N THR A 321 -23.54 -2.68 -9.75
CA THR A 321 -24.84 -2.77 -9.08
C THR A 321 -24.71 -3.57 -7.78
N ILE A 322 -25.59 -3.29 -6.82
CA ILE A 322 -25.67 -4.07 -5.58
C ILE A 322 -26.00 -5.54 -5.85
N GLU A 323 -26.75 -5.81 -6.94
CA GLU A 323 -27.10 -7.17 -7.38
C GLU A 323 -25.85 -7.93 -7.82
N ASN A 324 -24.98 -7.33 -8.65
CA ASN A 324 -23.72 -7.92 -9.09
C ASN A 324 -22.78 -8.17 -7.90
N TYR A 325 -22.72 -7.24 -6.94
CA TYR A 325 -21.90 -7.42 -5.74
C TYR A 325 -22.40 -8.55 -4.84
N ARG A 326 -23.73 -8.67 -4.65
CA ARG A 326 -24.35 -9.80 -3.93
C ARG A 326 -24.07 -11.13 -4.62
N TYR A 327 -24.23 -11.17 -5.95
CA TYR A 327 -23.93 -12.36 -6.73
C TYR A 327 -22.46 -12.77 -6.60
N TYR A 328 -21.54 -11.82 -6.70
CA TYR A 328 -20.12 -12.04 -6.48
C TYR A 328 -19.84 -12.72 -5.14
N LEU A 329 -20.37 -12.19 -4.02
CA LEU A 329 -20.13 -12.77 -2.70
C LEU A 329 -20.75 -14.17 -2.56
N MET A 330 -21.96 -14.37 -3.06
CA MET A 330 -22.62 -15.69 -3.07
C MET A 330 -21.77 -16.70 -3.84
N LYS A 331 -21.37 -16.34 -5.05
CA LYS A 331 -20.61 -17.24 -5.94
C LYS A 331 -19.21 -17.54 -5.43
N LEU A 332 -18.54 -16.56 -4.87
CA LEU A 332 -17.25 -16.74 -4.21
C LEU A 332 -17.33 -17.78 -3.09
N ASN A 333 -18.34 -17.68 -2.24
CA ASN A 333 -18.56 -18.63 -1.14
C ASN A 333 -18.93 -20.04 -1.66
N GLU A 334 -19.75 -20.16 -2.70
CA GLU A 334 -20.05 -21.46 -3.35
C GLU A 334 -18.79 -22.15 -3.83
N ILE A 335 -17.91 -21.41 -4.53
CA ILE A 335 -16.67 -21.97 -5.07
C ILE A 335 -15.72 -22.38 -3.92
N ILE A 336 -15.59 -21.52 -2.89
CA ILE A 336 -14.76 -21.84 -1.71
C ILE A 336 -15.28 -23.12 -1.03
N ALA A 337 -16.59 -23.26 -0.82
CA ALA A 337 -17.18 -24.46 -0.22
C ALA A 337 -16.92 -25.70 -1.08
N ARG A 338 -17.16 -25.62 -2.39
CA ARG A 338 -16.88 -26.69 -3.36
C ARG A 338 -15.43 -27.19 -3.31
N GLU A 339 -14.48 -26.25 -3.32
CA GLU A 339 -13.05 -26.59 -3.35
C GLU A 339 -12.52 -27.10 -2.01
N ARG A 340 -13.19 -26.79 -0.90
CA ARG A 340 -12.89 -27.35 0.42
C ARG A 340 -13.50 -28.71 0.67
N GLY A 341 -14.36 -29.20 -0.23
CA GLY A 341 -15.06 -30.48 -0.06
C GLY A 341 -16.17 -30.45 0.97
N ALA A 342 -16.76 -29.28 1.17
CA ALA A 342 -17.88 -29.06 2.09
C ALA A 342 -19.23 -29.14 1.38
#